data_2906a59143dcd41ee4e4b0bb7c5beb2d
#
_entry.id   2906a59143dcd41ee4e4b0bb7c5beb2d
#
_cell.length_a   1.000
_cell.length_b   1.000
_cell.length_c   1.000
_cell.angle_alpha   90.00
_cell.angle_beta   90.00
_cell.angle_gamma   90.00
#
_symmetry.space_group_name_H-M   'P 1'
#
loop_
_entity.id
_entity.type
_entity.pdbx_description
1 polymer ?
#
loop_
_entity_poly.entity_id
_entity_poly.type
_entity_poly.pdbx_seq_one_letter_code
_entity_poly.pdbx_strand_id
1 'polypeptide(L)'
;MTATRASLAVPPEPLDHAQGPDHARVTVIEYGDFECPSCKVASTTPTLLMERYPNKVRFIFRHFPVVEAHPHAQLAAEAAEAAAAQGKFWPM
;
A
#
# COMPACT_ATOMS: atom_id res chain seq x y z
N MET A 1 9.81 19.04 3.06
CA MET A 1 8.51 18.70 3.59
C MET A 1 8.56 18.67 5.09
N THR A 2 7.72 19.42 5.65
CA THR A 2 7.66 19.43 7.08
C THR A 2 7.15 18.10 7.55
N ALA A 3 7.77 17.58 8.54
CA ALA A 3 7.28 16.43 9.22
C ALA A 3 6.03 16.79 9.99
N THR A 4 5.20 17.60 9.43
CA THR A 4 3.95 17.87 10.08
C THR A 4 3.22 16.59 10.22
N ARG A 5 2.77 16.37 11.36
CA ARG A 5 1.89 15.27 11.66
C ARG A 5 0.57 15.55 11.06
N ALA A 6 0.53 15.49 9.72
CA ALA A 6 -0.73 15.55 9.04
C ALA A 6 -1.59 14.41 9.57
N SER A 7 -2.71 14.75 10.13
CA SER A 7 -3.66 13.73 10.55
C SER A 7 -4.25 13.08 9.33
N LEU A 8 -4.16 11.78 9.26
CA LEU A 8 -4.82 11.01 8.21
C LEU A 8 -6.32 10.97 8.51
N ALA A 9 -7.13 11.07 7.47
CA ALA A 9 -8.57 10.90 7.62
C ALA A 9 -8.91 9.52 8.17
N VAL A 10 -8.17 8.50 7.70
CA VAL A 10 -8.27 7.15 8.22
C VAL A 10 -6.87 6.71 8.65
N PRO A 11 -6.56 6.75 9.94
CA PRO A 11 -5.23 6.39 10.43
C PRO A 11 -4.94 4.90 10.23
N PRO A 12 -3.68 4.49 10.37
CA PRO A 12 -3.31 3.09 10.26
C PRO A 12 -4.11 2.21 11.21
N GLU A 13 -4.52 1.04 10.72
CA GLU A 13 -5.35 0.08 11.45
C GLU A 13 -4.70 -1.30 11.42
N PRO A 14 -5.04 -2.19 12.39
CA PRO A 14 -4.43 -3.53 12.44
C PRO A 14 -4.67 -4.39 11.20
N LEU A 15 -5.77 -4.16 10.49
CA LEU A 15 -6.10 -4.93 9.28
C LEU A 15 -5.50 -4.38 8.00
N ASP A 16 -4.78 -3.27 8.07
CA ASP A 16 -4.10 -2.73 6.89
C ASP A 16 -3.02 -3.68 6.38
N HIS A 17 -2.85 -3.71 5.05
CA HIS A 17 -1.74 -4.45 4.44
C HIS A 17 -0.47 -3.62 4.61
N ALA A 18 0.39 -4.04 5.52
CA ALA A 18 1.57 -3.29 5.90
C ALA A 18 2.85 -4.09 5.72
N GLN A 19 3.91 -3.39 5.33
CA GLN A 19 5.29 -3.89 5.35
C GLN A 19 6.15 -2.97 6.20
N GLY A 20 7.17 -3.54 6.83
CA GLY A 20 8.08 -2.79 7.67
C GLY A 20 7.66 -2.80 9.12
N PRO A 21 8.51 -2.29 10.00
CA PRO A 21 8.27 -2.39 11.44
C PRO A 21 7.13 -1.48 11.91
N ASP A 22 6.36 -1.95 12.87
CA ASP A 22 5.24 -1.19 13.43
C ASP A 22 5.68 0.12 14.06
N HIS A 23 6.91 0.16 14.56
CA HIS A 23 7.47 1.32 15.24
C HIS A 23 8.24 2.25 14.32
N ALA A 24 8.13 2.08 13.01
CA ALA A 24 8.84 2.92 12.06
C ALA A 24 8.48 4.39 12.24
N ARG A 25 9.48 5.26 12.05
CA ARG A 25 9.29 6.70 12.20
C ARG A 25 8.38 7.29 11.13
N VAL A 26 8.39 6.70 9.95
CA VAL A 26 7.62 7.19 8.81
C VAL A 26 6.70 6.10 8.34
N THR A 27 5.42 6.43 8.20
CA THR A 27 4.43 5.54 7.59
C THR A 27 3.99 6.17 6.29
N VAL A 28 4.11 5.39 5.21
CA VAL A 28 3.66 5.78 3.87
C VAL A 28 2.41 4.97 3.57
N ILE A 29 1.34 5.64 3.18
CA ILE A 29 0.11 4.98 2.78
C ILE A 29 -0.13 5.24 1.32
N GLU A 30 -0.27 4.16 0.55
CA GLU A 30 -0.62 4.23 -0.86
C GLU A 30 -2.06 3.77 -1.04
N TYR A 31 -2.87 4.61 -1.68
CA TYR A 31 -4.19 4.20 -2.16
C TYR A 31 -4.02 3.79 -3.61
N GLY A 32 -4.14 2.50 -3.87
CA GLY A 32 -3.76 1.94 -5.15
C GLY A 32 -4.85 1.21 -5.90
N ASP A 33 -4.69 1.20 -7.22
CA ASP A 33 -5.56 0.55 -8.18
C ASP A 33 -4.69 -0.28 -9.10
N PHE A 34 -4.90 -1.60 -9.16
CA PHE A 34 -4.04 -2.50 -9.92
C PHE A 34 -4.10 -2.30 -11.44
N GLU A 35 -5.13 -1.63 -11.94
CA GLU A 35 -5.17 -1.29 -13.38
C GLU A 35 -4.57 0.07 -13.70
N CYS A 36 -4.26 0.89 -12.72
CA CYS A 36 -3.71 2.22 -12.93
C CYS A 36 -2.26 2.11 -13.39
N PRO A 37 -1.88 2.68 -14.55
CA PRO A 37 -0.48 2.64 -15.02
C PRO A 37 0.50 3.28 -14.08
N SER A 38 0.12 4.38 -13.43
CA SER A 38 0.97 5.05 -12.43
C SER A 38 1.23 4.15 -11.23
N CYS A 39 0.22 3.41 -10.78
CA CYS A 39 0.36 2.48 -9.67
C CYS A 39 1.30 1.34 -10.04
N LYS A 40 1.25 0.88 -11.29
CA LYS A 40 2.18 -0.13 -11.78
C LYS A 40 3.62 0.37 -11.75
N VAL A 41 3.85 1.59 -12.22
CA VAL A 41 5.19 2.20 -12.19
C VAL A 41 5.68 2.35 -10.76
N ALA A 42 4.81 2.70 -9.84
CA ALA A 42 5.15 2.89 -8.43
C ALA A 42 5.27 1.59 -7.64
N SER A 43 4.99 0.45 -8.25
CA SER A 43 4.92 -0.84 -7.53
C SER A 43 6.24 -1.28 -6.92
N THR A 44 7.37 -0.78 -7.42
CA THR A 44 8.70 -1.08 -6.88
C THR A 44 9.13 -0.14 -5.76
N THR A 45 8.41 0.95 -5.55
CA THR A 45 8.77 1.96 -4.56
C THR A 45 8.86 1.42 -3.14
N PRO A 46 7.94 0.57 -2.66
CA PRO A 46 8.04 0.04 -1.31
C PRO A 46 9.34 -0.71 -1.08
N THR A 47 9.73 -1.56 -2.02
CA THR A 47 10.98 -2.33 -1.91
C THR A 47 12.18 -1.40 -1.86
N LEU A 48 12.23 -0.40 -2.75
CA LEU A 48 13.33 0.56 -2.78
C LEU A 48 13.43 1.37 -1.49
N LEU A 49 12.31 1.80 -0.94
CA LEU A 49 12.29 2.54 0.32
C LEU A 49 12.77 1.69 1.47
N MET A 50 12.34 0.44 1.53
CA MET A 50 12.74 -0.49 2.59
C MET A 50 14.23 -0.80 2.53
N GLU A 51 14.80 -0.94 1.34
CA GLU A 51 16.22 -1.18 1.15
C GLU A 51 17.05 0.05 1.53
N ARG A 52 16.58 1.24 1.15
CA ARG A 52 17.32 2.48 1.40
C ARG A 52 17.25 2.93 2.86
N TYR A 53 16.12 2.68 3.51
CA TYR A 53 15.88 3.13 4.88
C TYR A 53 15.42 1.96 5.75
N PRO A 54 16.31 0.97 6.00
CA PRO A 54 15.94 -0.20 6.78
C PRO A 54 15.42 0.18 8.16
N ASN A 55 14.31 -0.43 8.55
CA ASN A 55 13.67 -0.25 9.86
C ASN A 55 13.17 1.17 10.14
N LYS A 56 13.11 2.03 9.12
CA LYS A 56 12.66 3.43 9.31
C LYS A 56 11.35 3.74 8.64
N VAL A 57 10.90 2.86 7.73
CA VAL A 57 9.68 3.09 6.94
C VAL A 57 8.73 1.93 7.12
N ARG A 58 7.49 2.26 7.39
CA ARG A 58 6.37 1.33 7.32
C ARG A 58 5.54 1.70 6.11
N PHE A 59 5.24 0.73 5.26
CA PHE A 59 4.49 0.97 4.04
C PHE A 59 3.14 0.26 4.14
N ILE A 60 2.05 1.00 3.89
CA ILE A 60 0.69 0.49 3.92
C ILE A 60 0.07 0.66 2.55
N PHE A 61 -0.57 -0.39 2.05
CA PHE A 61 -1.35 -0.35 0.82
C PHE A 61 -2.83 -0.47 1.16
N ARG A 62 -3.62 0.42 0.56
CA ARG A 62 -5.08 0.38 0.66
C ARG A 62 -5.68 0.39 -0.74
N HIS A 63 -6.69 -0.44 -0.97
CA HIS A 63 -7.36 -0.48 -2.25
C HIS A 63 -8.15 0.79 -2.54
N PHE A 64 -8.03 1.27 -3.76
CA PHE A 64 -8.83 2.39 -4.25
C PHE A 64 -9.16 2.17 -5.73
N PRO A 65 -9.99 1.16 -6.04
CA PRO A 65 -10.33 0.85 -7.43
C PRO A 65 -11.20 1.95 -8.04
N VAL A 66 -10.71 2.52 -9.14
CA VAL A 66 -11.44 3.55 -9.88
C VAL A 66 -12.22 2.87 -10.98
N VAL A 67 -13.38 2.34 -10.61
CA VAL A 67 -14.14 1.43 -11.47
C VAL A 67 -14.64 2.08 -12.77
N GLU A 68 -14.85 3.38 -12.77
CA GLU A 68 -15.29 4.11 -13.97
C GLU A 68 -14.21 4.11 -15.05
N ALA A 69 -12.94 4.19 -14.65
CA ALA A 69 -11.81 4.25 -15.57
C ALA A 69 -11.15 2.89 -15.77
N HIS A 70 -11.27 1.99 -14.80
CA HIS A 70 -10.57 0.71 -14.77
C HIS A 70 -11.55 -0.42 -14.46
N PRO A 71 -12.17 -1.03 -15.49
CA PRO A 71 -13.28 -1.98 -15.28
C PRO A 71 -12.90 -3.26 -14.53
N HIS A 72 -11.62 -3.63 -14.52
CA HIS A 72 -11.19 -4.84 -13.82
C HIS A 72 -10.55 -4.57 -12.47
N ALA A 73 -10.47 -3.30 -12.04
CA ALA A 73 -9.79 -2.91 -10.81
C ALA A 73 -10.42 -3.55 -9.57
N GLN A 74 -11.74 -3.59 -9.53
CA GLN A 74 -12.46 -4.18 -8.39
C GLN A 74 -12.13 -5.67 -8.26
N LEU A 75 -12.18 -6.41 -9.36
CA LEU A 75 -11.89 -7.84 -9.33
C LEU A 75 -10.43 -8.11 -8.97
N ALA A 76 -9.51 -7.27 -9.46
CA ALA A 76 -8.09 -7.38 -9.12
C ALA A 76 -7.86 -7.13 -7.63
N ALA A 77 -8.55 -6.16 -7.05
CA ALA A 77 -8.49 -5.89 -5.61
C ALA A 77 -9.01 -7.09 -4.81
N GLU A 78 -10.10 -7.69 -5.24
CA GLU A 78 -10.65 -8.88 -4.59
C GLU A 78 -9.71 -10.07 -4.69
N ALA A 79 -9.03 -10.23 -5.82
CA ALA A 79 -8.02 -11.28 -5.98
C ALA A 79 -6.84 -11.07 -5.01
N ALA A 80 -6.41 -9.84 -4.82
CA ALA A 80 -5.36 -9.52 -3.85
C ALA A 80 -5.80 -9.84 -2.42
N GLU A 81 -7.06 -9.60 -2.07
CA GLU A 81 -7.58 -9.97 -0.76
C GLU A 81 -7.65 -11.48 -0.58
N ALA A 82 -7.97 -12.22 -1.63
CA ALA A 82 -7.93 -13.68 -1.58
C ALA A 82 -6.49 -14.18 -1.35
N ALA A 83 -5.51 -13.54 -1.97
CA ALA A 83 -4.10 -13.85 -1.72
C ALA A 83 -3.71 -13.51 -0.28
N ALA A 84 -4.21 -12.40 0.24
CA ALA A 84 -3.95 -11.97 1.61
C ALA A 84 -4.47 -13.00 2.63
N ALA A 85 -5.62 -13.60 2.35
CA ALA A 85 -6.17 -14.65 3.21
C ALA A 85 -5.26 -15.87 3.30
N GLN A 86 -4.35 -16.03 2.34
CA GLN A 86 -3.34 -17.09 2.32
C GLN A 86 -1.96 -16.59 2.71
N GLY A 87 -1.86 -15.38 3.28
CA GLY A 87 -0.61 -14.79 3.68
C GLY A 87 0.27 -14.33 2.52
N LYS A 88 -0.32 -14.08 1.35
CA LYS A 88 0.42 -13.81 0.12
C LYS A 88 0.03 -12.48 -0.55
N PHE A 89 -0.38 -11.50 0.23
CA PHE A 89 -0.75 -10.21 -0.34
C PHE A 89 0.43 -9.56 -1.09
N TRP A 90 1.55 -9.40 -0.43
CA TRP A 90 2.70 -8.70 -1.02
C TRP A 90 3.37 -9.43 -2.17
N PRO A 91 3.47 -10.77 -2.18
CA PRO A 91 3.98 -11.48 -3.35
C PRO A 91 3.11 -11.36 -4.60
N MET A 92 1.84 -11.04 -4.42
CA MET A 92 0.92 -10.92 -5.53
C MET A 92 1.11 -9.65 -6.37
#